data_28c39ec9dd72df53972c2e07d893caf0
#
_entry.id   28c39ec9dd72df53972c2e07d893caf0
#
_cell.length_a   1.000
_cell.length_b   1.000
_cell.length_c   1.000
_cell.angle_alpha   90.00
_cell.angle_beta   90.00
_cell.angle_gamma   90.00
#
_symmetry.space_group_name_H-M   'P 1'
#
loop_
_entity.id
_entity.type
_entity.pdbx_description
1 polymer ?
#
loop_
_entity_poly.entity_id
_entity_poly.type
_entity_poly.pdbx_seq_one_letter_code
_entity_poly.pdbx_strand_id
1 'polypeptide(L)'
;MNKAEILIIDDEPQIRKLLEIILESDGYKVWQAESGKEGVIMAANHPPELILLDIGLPDKSGHEILKELRIWYNKSIIILSVQNSEEDIVRALDNGATDYLTKPFRANELLARIRSCIRRNNTDDNKSVFVMDKLQIDFVARTVIKNNIVLKLTSTEYNLLCLFARNEGRVLTHQFILKEIWGVGFQTETQYLRVFVGTLRKKIEENPNNPKHIITESGVGYRFM
;
A
#
# COMPACT_ATOMS: atom_id res chain seq x y z
N MET A 1 26.38 -0.79 4.85
CA MET A 1 24.93 -0.59 4.78
C MET A 1 24.31 -1.91 4.36
N ASN A 2 23.38 -2.47 5.13
CA ASN A 2 22.64 -3.65 4.68
C ASN A 2 21.82 -3.25 3.44
N LYS A 3 22.04 -3.95 2.34
CA LYS A 3 21.26 -3.75 1.11
C LYS A 3 19.85 -4.28 1.36
N ALA A 4 18.82 -3.52 0.99
CA ALA A 4 17.45 -4.02 1.07
C ALA A 4 17.28 -5.26 0.18
N GLU A 5 16.57 -6.27 0.69
CA GLU A 5 16.34 -7.54 0.02
C GLU A 5 14.98 -7.53 -0.67
N ILE A 6 14.95 -7.92 -1.94
CA ILE A 6 13.74 -7.99 -2.77
C ILE A 6 13.55 -9.42 -3.24
N LEU A 7 12.35 -9.97 -3.06
CA LEU A 7 11.96 -11.26 -3.61
C LEU A 7 11.16 -11.06 -4.89
N ILE A 8 11.56 -11.71 -5.96
CA ILE A 8 10.83 -11.81 -7.23
C ILE A 8 10.13 -13.16 -7.28
N ILE A 9 8.82 -13.16 -7.50
CA ILE A 9 7.99 -14.35 -7.72
C ILE A 9 7.35 -14.21 -9.11
N ASP A 10 7.91 -14.91 -10.09
CA ASP A 10 7.51 -14.84 -11.51
C ASP A 10 7.95 -16.13 -12.19
N ASP A 11 7.14 -16.77 -13.00
CA ASP A 11 7.47 -18.04 -13.64
C ASP A 11 8.37 -17.86 -14.87
N GLU A 12 8.37 -16.67 -15.48
CA GLU A 12 9.15 -16.37 -16.66
C GLU A 12 10.64 -16.13 -16.33
N PRO A 13 11.59 -17.01 -16.70
CA PRO A 13 12.99 -16.84 -16.33
C PRO A 13 13.63 -15.59 -16.94
N GLN A 14 13.13 -15.14 -18.10
CA GLN A 14 13.61 -13.92 -18.77
C GLN A 14 13.22 -12.66 -17.98
N ILE A 15 12.02 -12.63 -17.44
CA ILE A 15 11.53 -11.53 -16.59
C ILE A 15 12.30 -11.51 -15.26
N ARG A 16 12.48 -12.67 -14.60
CA ARG A 16 13.30 -12.74 -13.38
C ARG A 16 14.71 -12.24 -13.62
N LYS A 17 15.35 -12.65 -14.74
CA LYS A 17 16.71 -12.21 -15.07
C LYS A 17 16.79 -10.72 -15.36
N LEU A 18 15.81 -10.17 -16.08
CA LEU A 18 15.72 -8.72 -16.34
C LEU A 18 15.59 -7.93 -15.04
N LEU A 19 14.66 -8.36 -14.16
CA LEU A 19 14.43 -7.73 -12.86
C LEU A 19 15.67 -7.81 -11.97
N GLU A 20 16.33 -8.96 -11.92
CA GLU A 20 17.60 -9.12 -11.19
C GLU A 20 18.64 -8.09 -11.61
N ILE A 21 18.91 -7.97 -12.91
CA ILE A 21 19.88 -7.01 -13.45
C ILE A 21 19.51 -5.57 -13.07
N ILE A 22 18.24 -5.19 -13.21
CA ILE A 22 17.76 -3.84 -12.86
C ILE A 22 17.95 -3.57 -11.37
N LEU A 23 17.55 -4.51 -10.51
CA LEU A 23 17.56 -4.34 -9.06
C LEU A 23 18.97 -4.36 -8.49
N GLU A 24 19.82 -5.27 -8.94
CA GLU A 24 21.22 -5.34 -8.51
C GLU A 24 22.02 -4.10 -8.92
N SER A 25 21.74 -3.53 -10.12
CA SER A 25 22.36 -2.30 -10.56
C SER A 25 22.02 -1.08 -9.68
N ASP A 26 20.84 -1.08 -9.05
CA ASP A 26 20.38 -0.05 -8.07
C ASP A 26 20.79 -0.41 -6.62
N GLY A 27 21.52 -1.52 -6.43
CA GLY A 27 22.13 -1.91 -5.16
C GLY A 27 21.27 -2.77 -4.25
N TYR A 28 20.18 -3.34 -4.74
CA TYR A 28 19.35 -4.30 -3.98
C TYR A 28 19.96 -5.70 -3.99
N LYS A 29 19.64 -6.51 -2.99
CA LYS A 29 19.89 -7.95 -2.99
C LYS A 29 18.62 -8.66 -3.46
N VAL A 30 18.76 -9.60 -4.39
CA VAL A 30 17.62 -10.23 -5.05
C VAL A 30 17.54 -11.71 -4.68
N TRP A 31 16.30 -12.14 -4.38
CA TRP A 31 15.90 -13.54 -4.28
C TRP A 31 14.89 -13.81 -5.39
N GLN A 32 14.87 -15.05 -5.93
CA GLN A 32 14.00 -15.43 -7.03
C GLN A 32 13.25 -16.71 -6.69
N ALA A 33 11.98 -16.75 -7.05
CA ALA A 33 11.13 -17.92 -7.01
C ALA A 33 10.38 -18.06 -8.33
N GLU A 34 10.25 -19.29 -8.83
CA GLU A 34 9.56 -19.57 -10.10
C GLU A 34 8.10 -19.99 -9.94
N SER A 35 7.64 -20.13 -8.71
CA SER A 35 6.26 -20.48 -8.39
C SER A 35 5.78 -19.75 -7.14
N GLY A 36 4.47 -19.66 -6.98
CA GLY A 36 3.85 -19.07 -5.80
C GLY A 36 4.22 -19.78 -4.51
N LYS A 37 4.19 -21.13 -4.52
CA LYS A 37 4.55 -21.95 -3.37
C LYS A 37 6.00 -21.75 -2.93
N GLU A 38 6.92 -21.72 -3.87
CA GLU A 38 8.33 -21.45 -3.59
C GLU A 38 8.51 -20.05 -3.03
N GLY A 39 7.84 -19.07 -3.62
CA GLY A 39 7.87 -17.66 -3.16
C GLY A 39 7.39 -17.50 -1.73
N VAL A 40 6.29 -18.14 -1.34
CA VAL A 40 5.78 -18.12 0.04
C VAL A 40 6.79 -18.73 1.02
N ILE A 41 7.37 -19.89 0.68
CA ILE A 41 8.39 -20.55 1.51
C ILE A 41 9.63 -19.66 1.65
N MET A 42 10.09 -19.09 0.55
CA MET A 42 11.27 -18.22 0.55
C MET A 42 11.04 -16.95 1.36
N ALA A 43 9.87 -16.32 1.20
CA ALA A 43 9.50 -15.15 1.99
C ALA A 43 9.41 -15.44 3.50
N ALA A 44 9.00 -16.64 3.89
CA ALA A 44 8.95 -17.06 5.29
C ALA A 44 10.36 -17.30 5.89
N ASN A 45 11.26 -17.92 5.11
CA ASN A 45 12.62 -18.24 5.56
C ASN A 45 13.56 -17.02 5.54
N HIS A 46 13.36 -16.14 4.57
CA HIS A 46 14.17 -14.93 4.35
C HIS A 46 13.24 -13.74 4.10
N PRO A 47 12.63 -13.15 5.17
CA PRO A 47 11.65 -12.10 5.01
C PRO A 47 12.22 -10.88 4.27
N PRO A 48 11.85 -10.64 2.99
CA PRO A 48 12.39 -9.54 2.19
C PRO A 48 11.82 -8.19 2.65
N GLU A 49 12.44 -7.09 2.19
CA GLU A 49 11.88 -5.75 2.38
C GLU A 49 10.72 -5.47 1.42
N LEU A 50 10.68 -6.15 0.27
CA LEU A 50 9.65 -6.00 -0.75
C LEU A 50 9.52 -7.27 -1.58
N ILE A 51 8.28 -7.60 -1.97
CA ILE A 51 8.00 -8.69 -2.92
C ILE A 51 7.49 -8.09 -4.22
N LEU A 52 8.06 -8.52 -5.35
CA LEU A 52 7.50 -8.37 -6.68
C LEU A 52 6.78 -9.68 -7.02
N LEU A 53 5.48 -9.62 -7.29
CA LEU A 53 4.64 -10.80 -7.46
C LEU A 53 3.92 -10.75 -8.80
N ASP A 54 4.17 -11.73 -9.66
CA ASP A 54 3.36 -11.94 -10.87
C ASP A 54 2.00 -12.56 -10.54
N ILE A 55 0.99 -12.23 -11.35
CA ILE A 55 -0.36 -12.83 -11.21
C ILE A 55 -0.44 -14.18 -11.94
N GLY A 56 0.28 -14.32 -13.06
CA GLY A 56 0.18 -15.45 -13.99
C GLY A 56 0.99 -16.66 -13.60
N LEU A 57 1.09 -17.02 -12.31
CA LEU A 57 1.88 -18.14 -11.84
C LEU A 57 1.24 -19.49 -12.19
N PRO A 58 2.06 -20.55 -12.43
CA PRO A 58 1.55 -21.86 -12.93
C PRO A 58 0.84 -22.70 -11.87
N ASP A 59 1.15 -22.50 -10.59
CA ASP A 59 0.66 -23.34 -9.49
C ASP A 59 -0.57 -22.75 -8.77
N LYS A 60 -0.59 -21.43 -8.56
CA LYS A 60 -1.70 -20.69 -7.96
C LYS A 60 -1.77 -19.30 -8.57
N SER A 61 -2.96 -18.72 -8.63
CA SER A 61 -3.10 -17.31 -9.01
C SER A 61 -2.30 -16.42 -8.06
N GLY A 62 -1.60 -15.40 -8.59
CA GLY A 62 -0.91 -14.42 -7.77
C GLY A 62 -1.83 -13.68 -6.77
N HIS A 63 -3.13 -13.59 -7.05
CA HIS A 63 -4.11 -13.09 -6.08
C HIS A 63 -4.29 -14.00 -4.86
N GLU A 64 -4.21 -15.33 -5.05
CA GLU A 64 -4.28 -16.28 -3.93
C GLU A 64 -2.99 -16.23 -3.12
N ILE A 65 -1.84 -16.17 -3.78
CA ILE A 65 -0.52 -15.98 -3.13
C ILE A 65 -0.47 -14.68 -2.35
N LEU A 66 -0.99 -13.59 -2.90
CA LEU A 66 -1.08 -12.29 -2.22
C LEU A 66 -1.88 -12.39 -0.91
N LYS A 67 -3.05 -13.06 -0.95
CA LYS A 67 -3.87 -13.28 0.25
C LYS A 67 -3.16 -14.14 1.29
N GLU A 68 -2.48 -15.21 0.85
CA GLU A 68 -1.71 -16.10 1.71
C GLU A 68 -0.55 -15.36 2.39
N LEU A 69 0.21 -14.57 1.65
CA LEU A 69 1.27 -13.71 2.19
C LEU A 69 0.72 -12.70 3.19
N ARG A 70 -0.42 -12.06 2.91
CA ARG A 70 -1.01 -11.02 3.77
C ARG A 70 -1.51 -11.50 5.12
N ILE A 71 -1.60 -12.81 5.36
CA ILE A 71 -1.89 -13.35 6.69
C ILE A 71 -0.76 -12.99 7.69
N TRP A 72 0.48 -12.91 7.22
CA TRP A 72 1.65 -12.75 8.10
C TRP A 72 2.70 -11.74 7.58
N TYR A 73 2.74 -11.44 6.28
CA TYR A 73 3.72 -10.54 5.69
C TYR A 73 3.12 -9.13 5.53
N ASN A 74 3.61 -8.16 6.33
CA ASN A 74 3.07 -6.80 6.41
C ASN A 74 3.82 -5.78 5.55
N LYS A 75 5.02 -6.14 5.01
CA LYS A 75 5.81 -5.24 4.17
C LYS A 75 5.23 -5.14 2.75
N SER A 76 5.86 -4.37 1.90
CA SER A 76 5.34 -4.01 0.58
C SER A 76 5.31 -5.20 -0.40
N ILE A 77 4.20 -5.37 -1.11
CA ILE A 77 4.04 -6.27 -2.25
C ILE A 77 3.58 -5.44 -3.45
N ILE A 78 4.37 -5.46 -4.52
CA ILE A 78 4.02 -4.85 -5.81
C ILE A 78 3.61 -5.97 -6.75
N ILE A 79 2.42 -5.86 -7.33
CA ILE A 79 1.97 -6.78 -8.38
C ILE A 79 2.59 -6.37 -9.72
N LEU A 80 3.10 -7.35 -10.46
CA LEU A 80 3.51 -7.21 -11.86
C LEU A 80 2.56 -8.04 -12.72
N SER A 81 1.92 -7.46 -13.75
CA SER A 81 0.94 -8.20 -14.54
C SER A 81 0.79 -7.63 -15.96
N VAL A 82 0.44 -8.48 -16.91
CA VAL A 82 -0.02 -8.08 -18.25
C VAL A 82 -1.46 -7.58 -18.24
N GLN A 83 -2.24 -7.92 -17.21
CA GLN A 83 -3.62 -7.45 -17.05
C GLN A 83 -3.61 -5.97 -16.68
N ASN A 84 -4.44 -5.17 -17.34
CA ASN A 84 -4.52 -3.73 -17.16
C ASN A 84 -5.95 -3.21 -16.96
N SER A 85 -6.91 -4.11 -16.75
CA SER A 85 -8.29 -3.70 -16.47
C SER A 85 -8.38 -3.02 -15.11
N GLU A 86 -9.27 -2.04 -14.97
CA GLU A 86 -9.54 -1.36 -13.71
C GLU A 86 -9.95 -2.38 -12.62
N GLU A 87 -10.73 -3.38 -12.99
CA GLU A 87 -11.21 -4.44 -12.09
C GLU A 87 -10.06 -5.27 -11.52
N ASP A 88 -9.06 -5.64 -12.34
CA ASP A 88 -7.91 -6.41 -11.90
C ASP A 88 -7.01 -5.60 -10.96
N ILE A 89 -6.80 -4.32 -11.27
CA ILE A 89 -6.02 -3.40 -10.43
C ILE A 89 -6.70 -3.23 -9.07
N VAL A 90 -8.00 -2.91 -9.06
CA VAL A 90 -8.79 -2.74 -7.83
C VAL A 90 -8.76 -4.02 -7.01
N ARG A 91 -9.00 -5.17 -7.64
CA ARG A 91 -8.96 -6.49 -6.98
C ARG A 91 -7.61 -6.78 -6.32
N ALA A 92 -6.49 -6.45 -6.98
CA ALA A 92 -5.17 -6.62 -6.40
C ALA A 92 -4.95 -5.73 -5.18
N LEU A 93 -5.32 -4.45 -5.28
CA LEU A 93 -5.20 -3.47 -4.18
C LEU A 93 -6.09 -3.87 -3.00
N ASP A 94 -7.34 -4.30 -3.23
CA ASP A 94 -8.27 -4.77 -2.18
C ASP A 94 -7.79 -6.05 -1.50
N ASN A 95 -7.09 -6.94 -2.23
CA ASN A 95 -6.43 -8.11 -1.68
C ASN A 95 -5.15 -7.76 -0.89
N GLY A 96 -4.78 -6.47 -0.81
CA GLY A 96 -3.66 -5.99 0.00
C GLY A 96 -2.36 -5.74 -0.75
N ALA A 97 -2.35 -5.69 -2.10
CA ALA A 97 -1.18 -5.22 -2.83
C ALA A 97 -0.85 -3.77 -2.42
N THR A 98 0.44 -3.47 -2.28
CA THR A 98 0.91 -2.12 -1.97
C THR A 98 0.84 -1.23 -3.20
N ASP A 99 1.14 -1.80 -4.38
CA ASP A 99 1.10 -1.12 -5.67
C ASP A 99 0.87 -2.16 -6.78
N TYR A 100 0.56 -1.67 -7.98
CA TYR A 100 0.32 -2.48 -9.17
C TYR A 100 1.08 -1.86 -10.36
N LEU A 101 1.80 -2.67 -11.11
CA LEU A 101 2.54 -2.22 -12.29
C LEU A 101 2.27 -3.15 -13.47
N THR A 102 1.82 -2.59 -14.58
CA THR A 102 1.53 -3.36 -15.79
C THR A 102 2.78 -3.66 -16.60
N LYS A 103 2.87 -4.89 -17.12
CA LYS A 103 3.87 -5.30 -18.10
C LYS A 103 3.40 -4.88 -19.51
N PRO A 104 4.27 -4.30 -20.36
CA PRO A 104 5.67 -3.96 -20.13
C PRO A 104 5.87 -2.68 -19.33
N PHE A 105 6.85 -2.63 -18.44
CA PHE A 105 7.17 -1.49 -17.60
C PHE A 105 8.55 -0.91 -17.92
N ARG A 106 8.75 0.35 -17.52
CA ARG A 106 10.07 1.02 -17.63
C ARG A 106 10.86 0.78 -16.34
N ALA A 107 12.17 0.49 -16.48
CA ALA A 107 13.05 0.26 -15.34
C ALA A 107 13.00 1.41 -14.31
N ASN A 108 13.06 2.66 -14.77
CA ASN A 108 13.01 3.82 -13.88
C ASN A 108 11.68 3.96 -13.13
N GLU A 109 10.57 3.57 -13.73
CA GLU A 109 9.26 3.56 -13.08
C GLU A 109 9.22 2.50 -11.97
N LEU A 110 9.63 1.26 -12.27
CA LEU A 110 9.73 0.18 -11.30
C LEU A 110 10.60 0.59 -10.10
N LEU A 111 11.81 1.10 -10.35
CA LEU A 111 12.73 1.54 -9.30
C LEU A 111 12.16 2.68 -8.45
N ALA A 112 11.45 3.63 -9.06
CA ALA A 112 10.79 4.73 -8.32
C ALA A 112 9.71 4.20 -7.37
N ARG A 113 8.89 3.23 -7.83
CA ARG A 113 7.86 2.57 -7.00
C ARG A 113 8.47 1.76 -5.86
N ILE A 114 9.53 0.98 -6.14
CA ILE A 114 10.27 0.21 -5.14
C ILE A 114 10.84 1.13 -4.06
N ARG A 115 11.54 2.21 -4.44
CA ARG A 115 12.07 3.18 -3.47
C ARG A 115 10.97 3.80 -2.62
N SER A 116 9.84 4.13 -3.20
CA SER A 116 8.68 4.66 -2.47
C SER A 116 8.15 3.65 -1.45
N CYS A 117 8.02 2.37 -1.84
CA CYS A 117 7.55 1.30 -0.98
C CYS A 117 8.51 1.00 0.17
N ILE A 118 9.82 0.87 -0.11
CA ILE A 118 10.84 0.58 0.93
C ILE A 118 10.96 1.75 1.91
N ARG A 119 10.90 3.00 1.44
CA ARG A 119 10.89 4.16 2.34
C ARG A 119 9.72 4.10 3.32
N ARG A 120 8.53 3.65 2.89
CA ARG A 120 7.36 3.47 3.77
C ARG A 120 7.58 2.37 4.79
N ASN A 121 8.10 1.20 4.38
CA ASN A 121 8.39 0.11 5.31
C ASN A 121 9.30 0.57 6.47
N ASN A 122 10.29 1.42 6.17
CA ASN A 122 11.23 1.95 7.16
C ASN A 122 10.63 3.06 8.04
N THR A 123 9.52 3.68 7.62
CA THR A 123 8.87 4.74 8.39
C THR A 123 7.74 4.23 9.27
N ASP A 124 7.14 3.09 8.96
CA ASP A 124 6.00 2.54 9.71
C ASP A 124 6.40 1.94 11.06
N ASP A 125 7.62 1.42 11.22
CA ASP A 125 8.04 0.76 12.47
C ASP A 125 8.47 1.73 13.59
N ASN A 126 8.64 3.06 13.34
CA ASN A 126 9.23 3.95 14.35
C ASN A 126 8.67 5.38 14.44
N LYS A 127 7.64 5.75 13.72
CA LYS A 127 7.06 7.08 13.89
C LYS A 127 5.92 7.06 14.91
N SER A 128 6.24 7.43 16.14
CA SER A 128 5.21 7.82 17.13
C SER A 128 4.39 9.05 16.68
N VAL A 129 4.96 9.87 15.79
CA VAL A 129 4.37 11.12 15.31
C VAL A 129 4.44 11.19 13.78
N PHE A 130 3.31 11.43 13.14
CA PHE A 130 3.19 11.78 11.71
C PHE A 130 3.04 13.29 11.57
N VAL A 131 3.77 13.89 10.63
CA VAL A 131 3.68 15.33 10.36
C VAL A 131 3.51 15.56 8.86
N MET A 132 2.49 16.34 8.50
CA MET A 132 2.20 16.76 7.13
C MET A 132 1.72 18.21 7.16
N ASP A 133 2.42 19.10 6.49
CA ASP A 133 2.16 20.55 6.56
C ASP A 133 2.00 21.05 8.01
N LYS A 134 0.79 21.50 8.35
CA LYS A 134 0.42 21.98 9.69
C LYS A 134 -0.34 20.94 10.52
N LEU A 135 -0.48 19.72 10.00
CA LEU A 135 -1.15 18.59 10.66
C LEU A 135 -0.11 17.69 11.31
N GLN A 136 -0.29 17.42 12.59
CA GLN A 136 0.54 16.48 13.36
C GLN A 136 -0.35 15.45 14.03
N ILE A 137 -0.01 14.17 13.90
CA ILE A 137 -0.71 13.05 14.52
C ILE A 137 0.27 12.31 15.42
N ASP A 138 0.03 12.31 16.71
CA ASP A 138 0.75 11.46 17.65
C ASP A 138 -0.05 10.15 17.84
N PHE A 139 0.50 9.06 17.34
CA PHE A 139 -0.15 7.74 17.40
C PHE A 139 -0.12 7.12 18.80
N VAL A 140 0.87 7.48 19.63
CA VAL A 140 1.01 6.97 20.99
C VAL A 140 0.09 7.74 21.93
N ALA A 141 0.16 9.07 21.90
CA ALA A 141 -0.70 9.92 22.71
C ALA A 141 -2.16 9.99 22.18
N ARG A 142 -2.42 9.45 20.97
CA ARG A 142 -3.72 9.53 20.26
C ARG A 142 -4.22 10.96 20.12
N THR A 143 -3.33 11.91 19.84
CA THR A 143 -3.66 13.33 19.68
C THR A 143 -3.41 13.77 18.25
N VAL A 144 -4.24 14.70 17.79
CA VAL A 144 -4.12 15.34 16.48
C VAL A 144 -4.06 16.84 16.68
N ILE A 145 -3.04 17.49 16.10
CA ILE A 145 -2.82 18.93 16.20
C ILE A 145 -2.85 19.51 14.78
N LYS A 146 -3.58 20.59 14.58
CA LYS A 146 -3.56 21.41 13.35
C LYS A 146 -3.37 22.87 13.72
N ASN A 147 -2.42 23.56 13.08
CA ASN A 147 -2.09 24.95 13.39
C ASN A 147 -1.82 25.19 14.90
N ASN A 148 -1.13 24.25 15.57
CA ASN A 148 -0.86 24.25 17.02
C ASN A 148 -2.11 24.15 17.90
N ILE A 149 -3.26 23.78 17.36
CA ILE A 149 -4.52 23.57 18.09
C ILE A 149 -4.87 22.07 18.07
N VAL A 150 -5.16 21.52 19.26
CA VAL A 150 -5.61 20.12 19.37
C VAL A 150 -6.99 19.96 18.74
N LEU A 151 -7.11 19.10 17.75
CA LEU A 151 -8.38 18.78 17.10
C LEU A 151 -9.16 17.75 17.91
N LYS A 152 -10.44 18.03 18.15
CA LYS A 152 -11.36 17.06 18.73
C LYS A 152 -11.94 16.15 17.64
N LEU A 153 -11.46 14.92 17.60
CA LEU A 153 -11.94 13.87 16.71
C LEU A 153 -12.71 12.81 17.50
N THR A 154 -13.74 12.26 16.90
CA THR A 154 -14.36 11.01 17.40
C THR A 154 -13.38 9.85 17.16
N SER A 155 -13.62 8.72 17.84
CA SER A 155 -12.78 7.53 17.68
C SER A 155 -12.72 7.05 16.22
N THR A 156 -13.85 7.09 15.51
CA THR A 156 -13.92 6.70 14.09
C THR A 156 -13.16 7.66 13.19
N GLU A 157 -13.31 8.98 13.39
CA GLU A 157 -12.55 9.99 12.63
C GLU A 157 -11.05 9.87 12.88
N TYR A 158 -10.64 9.63 14.13
CA TYR A 158 -9.25 9.41 14.48
C TYR A 158 -8.69 8.17 13.79
N ASN A 159 -9.40 7.03 13.87
CA ASN A 159 -8.97 5.79 13.25
C ASN A 159 -8.88 5.93 11.71
N LEU A 160 -9.85 6.61 11.09
CA LEU A 160 -9.84 6.89 9.66
C LEU A 160 -8.65 7.77 9.26
N LEU A 161 -8.34 8.82 10.03
CA LEU A 161 -7.18 9.68 9.80
C LEU A 161 -5.88 8.90 9.98
N CYS A 162 -5.77 8.04 11.00
CA CYS A 162 -4.60 7.18 11.20
C CYS A 162 -4.42 6.18 10.05
N LEU A 163 -5.51 5.59 9.55
CA LEU A 163 -5.47 4.70 8.40
C LEU A 163 -4.92 5.42 7.16
N PHE A 164 -5.39 6.65 6.91
CA PHE A 164 -4.88 7.49 5.82
C PHE A 164 -3.41 7.87 6.02
N ALA A 165 -3.03 8.35 7.19
CA ALA A 165 -1.66 8.78 7.48
C ALA A 165 -0.64 7.63 7.35
N ARG A 166 -0.99 6.44 7.82
CA ARG A 166 -0.15 5.25 7.65
C ARG A 166 -0.03 4.77 6.21
N ASN A 167 -0.98 5.17 5.36
CA ASN A 167 -1.00 4.83 3.94
C ASN A 167 -0.82 6.08 3.05
N GLU A 168 -0.08 7.09 3.53
CA GLU A 168 0.22 8.32 2.79
C GLU A 168 0.67 8.01 1.35
N GLY A 169 0.13 8.72 0.36
CA GLY A 169 0.43 8.57 -1.05
C GLY A 169 -0.18 7.34 -1.74
N ARG A 170 -0.86 6.44 -1.01
CA ARG A 170 -1.57 5.28 -1.58
C ARG A 170 -3.03 5.61 -1.85
N VAL A 171 -3.57 5.02 -2.92
CA VAL A 171 -5.02 4.96 -3.11
C VAL A 171 -5.57 3.83 -2.24
N LEU A 172 -6.47 4.18 -1.33
CA LEU A 172 -7.22 3.20 -0.55
C LEU A 172 -8.62 3.06 -1.15
N THR A 173 -9.01 1.84 -1.51
CA THR A 173 -10.34 1.59 -2.07
C THR A 173 -11.43 1.80 -1.03
N HIS A 174 -12.65 2.09 -1.48
CA HIS A 174 -13.80 2.23 -0.57
C HIS A 174 -13.99 0.99 0.29
N GLN A 175 -13.91 -0.20 -0.32
CA GLN A 175 -14.08 -1.47 0.37
C GLN A 175 -13.00 -1.71 1.43
N PHE A 176 -11.73 -1.43 1.09
CA PHE A 176 -10.62 -1.54 2.03
C PHE A 176 -10.84 -0.64 3.27
N ILE A 177 -11.14 0.64 3.05
CA ILE A 177 -11.36 1.59 4.16
C ILE A 177 -12.53 1.14 5.04
N LEU A 178 -13.65 0.73 4.42
CA LEU A 178 -14.84 0.28 5.15
C LEU A 178 -14.54 -0.96 5.98
N LYS A 179 -13.81 -1.92 5.42
CA LYS A 179 -13.41 -3.14 6.12
C LYS A 179 -12.51 -2.84 7.33
N GLU A 180 -11.48 -1.99 7.14
CA GLU A 180 -10.51 -1.68 8.20
C GLU A 180 -11.13 -0.87 9.36
N ILE A 181 -12.08 0.02 9.08
CA ILE A 181 -12.67 0.92 10.09
C ILE A 181 -13.92 0.31 10.74
N TRP A 182 -14.79 -0.37 9.97
CA TRP A 182 -16.09 -0.87 10.44
C TRP A 182 -16.24 -2.38 10.38
N GLY A 183 -15.31 -3.09 9.72
CA GLY A 183 -15.34 -4.55 9.57
C GLY A 183 -16.03 -5.04 8.29
N VAL A 184 -15.96 -6.35 8.07
CA VAL A 184 -16.34 -7.00 6.80
C VAL A 184 -17.82 -6.77 6.42
N GLY A 185 -18.72 -6.57 7.39
CA GLY A 185 -20.16 -6.37 7.14
C GLY A 185 -20.51 -5.02 6.49
N PHE A 186 -19.60 -4.06 6.43
CA PHE A 186 -19.87 -2.69 5.98
C PHE A 186 -19.28 -2.36 4.61
N GLN A 187 -18.68 -3.31 3.89
CA GLN A 187 -17.92 -3.06 2.66
C GLN A 187 -18.72 -2.40 1.51
N THR A 188 -20.05 -2.49 1.52
CA THR A 188 -20.93 -1.89 0.51
C THR A 188 -21.41 -0.48 0.88
N GLU A 189 -21.19 -0.04 2.11
CA GLU A 189 -21.76 1.20 2.67
C GLU A 189 -20.94 2.46 2.28
N THR A 190 -20.69 2.64 0.99
CA THR A 190 -19.86 3.75 0.47
C THR A 190 -20.40 5.14 0.83
N GLN A 191 -21.72 5.29 0.96
CA GLN A 191 -22.35 6.56 1.37
C GLN A 191 -21.96 6.92 2.81
N TYR A 192 -21.90 5.91 3.69
CA TYR A 192 -21.46 6.09 5.06
C TYR A 192 -20.02 6.61 5.13
N LEU A 193 -19.10 5.99 4.38
CA LEU A 193 -17.72 6.45 4.27
C LEU A 193 -17.62 7.90 3.78
N ARG A 194 -18.41 8.28 2.77
CA ARG A 194 -18.42 9.67 2.24
C ARG A 194 -18.75 10.70 3.30
N VAL A 195 -19.69 10.41 4.19
CA VAL A 195 -20.07 11.30 5.29
C VAL A 195 -18.88 11.50 6.24
N PHE A 196 -18.19 10.41 6.64
CA PHE A 196 -17.03 10.51 7.54
C PHE A 196 -15.85 11.23 6.90
N VAL A 197 -15.55 10.94 5.63
CA VAL A 197 -14.52 11.68 4.87
C VAL A 197 -14.88 13.17 4.78
N GLY A 198 -16.14 13.48 4.49
CA GLY A 198 -16.61 14.88 4.45
C GLY A 198 -16.45 15.59 5.79
N THR A 199 -16.78 14.91 6.90
CA THR A 199 -16.62 15.46 8.25
C THR A 199 -15.15 15.63 8.62
N LEU A 200 -14.32 14.65 8.29
CA LEU A 200 -12.88 14.72 8.53
C LEU A 200 -12.23 15.85 7.72
N ARG A 201 -12.59 16.01 6.45
CA ARG A 201 -12.14 17.16 5.62
C ARG A 201 -12.46 18.50 6.25
N LYS A 202 -13.66 18.70 6.80
CA LYS A 202 -14.04 19.94 7.50
C LYS A 202 -13.12 20.27 8.67
N LYS A 203 -12.48 19.27 9.26
CA LYS A 203 -11.56 19.44 10.40
C LYS A 203 -10.10 19.63 9.97
N ILE A 204 -9.64 18.87 8.97
CA ILE A 204 -8.22 18.86 8.61
C ILE A 204 -7.86 19.70 7.39
N GLU A 205 -8.79 19.94 6.45
CA GLU A 205 -8.51 20.74 5.26
C GLU A 205 -8.65 22.25 5.56
N GLU A 206 -8.00 23.08 4.77
CA GLU A 206 -8.26 24.52 4.75
C GLU A 206 -9.55 24.81 3.97
N ASN A 207 -9.76 24.11 2.86
CA ASN A 207 -10.98 24.17 2.07
C ASN A 207 -11.52 22.75 1.81
N PRO A 208 -12.57 22.30 2.53
CA PRO A 208 -13.14 20.96 2.39
C PRO A 208 -13.68 20.63 0.98
N ASN A 209 -14.06 21.66 0.20
CA ASN A 209 -14.57 21.50 -1.16
C ASN A 209 -13.44 21.40 -2.20
N ASN A 210 -12.22 21.83 -1.84
CA ASN A 210 -11.01 21.66 -2.65
C ASN A 210 -9.91 21.08 -1.76
N PRO A 211 -10.03 19.79 -1.37
CA PRO A 211 -9.14 19.16 -0.41
C PRO A 211 -7.74 18.98 -0.99
N LYS A 212 -6.73 19.19 -0.14
CA LYS A 212 -5.32 18.95 -0.47
C LYS A 212 -4.77 17.67 0.13
N HIS A 213 -5.31 17.25 1.28
CA HIS A 213 -4.81 16.08 1.99
C HIS A 213 -5.60 14.80 1.63
N ILE A 214 -6.94 14.83 1.72
CA ILE A 214 -7.74 13.65 1.35
C ILE A 214 -8.30 13.85 -0.06
N ILE A 215 -7.62 13.33 -1.07
CA ILE A 215 -8.02 13.43 -2.47
C ILE A 215 -8.99 12.30 -2.81
N THR A 216 -10.03 12.60 -3.61
CA THR A 216 -10.95 11.58 -4.13
C THR A 216 -10.40 11.01 -5.43
N GLU A 217 -10.21 9.70 -5.48
CA GLU A 217 -9.95 8.94 -6.71
C GLU A 217 -11.27 8.38 -7.21
N SER A 218 -11.79 9.00 -8.27
CA SER A 218 -13.14 8.71 -8.79
C SER A 218 -13.33 7.23 -9.11
N GLY A 219 -14.44 6.65 -8.61
CA GLY A 219 -14.75 5.23 -8.77
C GLY A 219 -13.98 4.29 -7.85
N VAL A 220 -12.80 4.66 -7.38
CA VAL A 220 -11.87 3.78 -6.67
C VAL A 220 -11.91 4.01 -5.15
N GLY A 221 -11.65 5.23 -4.68
CA GLY A 221 -11.52 5.48 -3.24
C GLY A 221 -10.91 6.83 -2.91
N TYR A 222 -9.97 6.84 -1.98
CA TYR A 222 -9.32 8.06 -1.50
C TYR A 222 -7.80 7.88 -1.39
N ARG A 223 -7.07 8.98 -1.60
CA ARG A 223 -5.63 9.08 -1.40
C ARG A 223 -5.33 10.19 -0.38
N PHE A 224 -4.39 9.94 0.51
CA PHE A 224 -3.90 10.94 1.46
C PHE A 224 -2.52 11.45 1.03
N MET A 225 -2.39 12.77 0.90
CA MET A 225 -1.18 13.42 0.38
C MET A 225 -0.83 14.63 1.25
#